data_245d2a1fe5abf38b028b9669136a542d
#
_entry.id   245d2a1fe5abf38b028b9669136a542d
#
_cell.length_a   1.000
_cell.length_b   1.000
_cell.length_c   1.000
_cell.angle_alpha   90.00
_cell.angle_beta   90.00
_cell.angle_gamma   90.00
#
_symmetry.space_group_name_H-M   'P 1'
#
loop_
_entity.id
_entity.type
_entity.pdbx_description
1 polymer ?
#
loop_
_entity_poly.entity_id
_entity_poly.type
_entity_poly.pdbx_seq_one_letter_code
_entity_poly.pdbx_strand_id
1 'polypeptide(L)'
;TIQSINLKDDNPNEVYSVKVFLDTSKNVLVDVYPVDINIKRIPLVGEQVVVVAAKDAEVNPNKKSSKKYFLNVLPIQNNIHNNSLPEANSNRLSNSLVSYFNTITGTPNISKKSEVSLGKGFEERTDVGSLQPFIGDVLLEGRFGHSLRFGYSPKESDTTQSPSWESSNVSDPITILSNGREGGSYNKFSIEDVNKDLSSIWMGSSQRIKLEPSNKFTLGVTPQNSYNKPQLIFNSDRVVINSKSDSVLISGGKSVNISTKSWKADMDEIFNQLEVVVTELSKAASVMVGLGIPINVASLSKAVASLKLMKQ
;
A
#
# COMPACT_ATOMS: atom_id res chain seq x y z
N THR A 1 15.57 -24.34 -11.81
CA THR A 1 14.13 -24.09 -11.98
C THR A 1 13.34 -24.62 -10.79
N ILE A 2 12.40 -23.85 -10.25
CA ILE A 2 11.51 -24.27 -9.17
C ILE A 2 10.52 -25.33 -9.70
N GLN A 3 10.44 -26.45 -9.00
CA GLN A 3 9.48 -27.52 -9.32
C GLN A 3 8.26 -27.56 -8.40
N SER A 4 8.45 -27.28 -7.13
CA SER A 4 7.35 -27.21 -6.16
C SER A 4 7.74 -26.31 -4.99
N ILE A 5 6.72 -25.82 -4.28
CA ILE A 5 6.85 -24.94 -3.13
C ILE A 5 6.07 -25.53 -1.98
N ASN A 6 6.68 -25.63 -0.81
CA ASN A 6 6.00 -26.09 0.40
C ASN A 6 5.50 -24.89 1.20
N LEU A 7 4.19 -24.66 1.17
CA LEU A 7 3.52 -23.63 1.96
C LEU A 7 2.60 -24.22 3.03
N LYS A 8 2.61 -25.56 3.21
CA LYS A 8 1.77 -26.24 4.18
C LYS A 8 2.43 -26.29 5.55
N ASP A 9 1.62 -26.24 6.56
CA ASP A 9 2.01 -26.22 7.98
C ASP A 9 2.20 -27.63 8.58
N ASP A 10 2.22 -28.66 7.74
CA ASP A 10 2.36 -30.06 8.17
C ASP A 10 3.72 -30.33 8.86
N ASN A 11 4.75 -29.58 8.45
CA ASN A 11 6.06 -29.59 9.08
C ASN A 11 6.63 -28.17 9.14
N PRO A 12 6.59 -27.50 10.30
CA PRO A 12 7.07 -26.12 10.45
C PRO A 12 8.53 -25.90 9.98
N ASN A 13 9.36 -26.94 10.05
CA ASN A 13 10.76 -26.87 9.62
C ASN A 13 10.93 -26.88 8.09
N GLU A 14 9.90 -27.24 7.34
CA GLU A 14 9.93 -27.32 5.89
C GLU A 14 9.10 -26.23 5.20
N VAL A 15 8.34 -25.45 5.97
CA VAL A 15 7.55 -24.34 5.44
C VAL A 15 8.46 -23.34 4.74
N TYR A 16 8.03 -22.90 3.55
CA TYR A 16 8.78 -22.07 2.60
C TYR A 16 9.95 -22.76 1.87
N SER A 17 10.19 -24.05 2.11
CA SER A 17 11.16 -24.79 1.32
C SER A 17 10.64 -25.01 -0.11
N VAL A 18 11.57 -25.11 -1.04
CA VAL A 18 11.27 -25.35 -2.45
C VAL A 18 12.05 -26.55 -2.97
N LYS A 19 11.48 -27.25 -3.93
CA LYS A 19 12.21 -28.24 -4.74
C LYS A 19 12.72 -27.55 -5.99
N VAL A 20 14.00 -27.68 -6.27
CA VAL A 20 14.68 -27.02 -7.38
C VAL A 20 15.35 -28.03 -8.28
N PHE A 21 15.04 -27.98 -9.59
CA PHE A 21 15.79 -28.72 -10.61
C PHE A 21 17.04 -27.92 -10.99
N LEU A 22 18.21 -28.56 -10.90
CA LEU A 22 19.48 -27.99 -11.31
C LEU A 22 19.79 -28.37 -12.75
N ASP A 23 19.89 -27.38 -13.62
CA ASP A 23 20.22 -27.60 -15.04
C ASP A 23 21.63 -28.16 -15.24
N THR A 24 22.56 -27.80 -14.36
CA THR A 24 23.96 -28.19 -14.45
C THR A 24 24.20 -29.66 -14.13
N SER A 25 23.46 -30.25 -13.20
CA SER A 25 23.66 -31.63 -12.74
C SER A 25 22.49 -32.56 -13.07
N LYS A 26 21.42 -32.03 -13.65
CA LYS A 26 20.12 -32.73 -13.88
C LYS A 26 19.53 -33.39 -12.62
N ASN A 27 19.92 -32.87 -11.45
CA ASN A 27 19.46 -33.36 -10.15
C ASN A 27 18.36 -32.45 -9.59
N VAL A 28 17.44 -33.07 -8.84
CA VAL A 28 16.47 -32.34 -8.05
C VAL A 28 17.04 -32.11 -6.65
N LEU A 29 17.12 -30.87 -6.21
CA LEU A 29 17.40 -30.51 -4.85
C LEU A 29 16.07 -30.35 -4.09
N VAL A 30 15.99 -30.92 -2.94
CA VAL A 30 14.88 -30.77 -2.00
C VAL A 30 15.28 -29.90 -0.83
N ASP A 31 14.32 -29.32 -0.13
CA ASP A 31 14.51 -28.53 1.09
C ASP A 31 15.50 -27.37 0.88
N VAL A 32 15.26 -26.59 -0.18
CA VAL A 32 15.98 -25.36 -0.44
C VAL A 32 15.18 -24.21 0.16
N TYR A 33 15.79 -23.47 1.09
CA TYR A 33 15.12 -22.44 1.89
C TYR A 33 15.41 -21.02 1.34
N PRO A 34 14.55 -20.02 1.63
CA PRO A 34 14.89 -18.64 1.32
C PRO A 34 16.12 -18.22 2.14
N VAL A 35 17.02 -17.46 1.54
CA VAL A 35 18.21 -16.94 2.24
C VAL A 35 17.83 -15.95 3.34
N ASP A 36 16.79 -15.18 3.14
CA ASP A 36 16.25 -14.26 4.13
C ASP A 36 14.89 -14.77 4.62
N ILE A 37 14.80 -15.02 5.91
CA ILE A 37 13.57 -15.49 6.54
C ILE A 37 12.61 -14.37 6.91
N ASN A 38 13.07 -13.12 6.93
CA ASN A 38 12.25 -11.95 7.25
C ASN A 38 11.70 -11.27 6.01
N ILE A 39 12.48 -11.26 4.92
CA ILE A 39 12.05 -10.73 3.61
C ILE A 39 11.81 -11.91 2.67
N LYS A 40 10.56 -12.34 2.58
CA LYS A 40 10.19 -13.53 1.81
C LYS A 40 9.62 -13.14 0.45
N ARG A 41 10.37 -13.42 -0.59
CA ARG A 41 9.86 -13.41 -1.96
C ARG A 41 9.56 -14.83 -2.36
N ILE A 42 8.31 -15.23 -2.30
CA ILE A 42 7.89 -16.57 -2.69
C ILE A 42 7.90 -16.69 -4.22
N PRO A 43 8.73 -17.58 -4.77
CA PRO A 43 8.79 -17.78 -6.21
C PRO A 43 7.52 -18.49 -6.72
N LEU A 44 7.36 -18.53 -8.04
CA LEU A 44 6.37 -19.39 -8.70
C LEU A 44 7.05 -20.68 -9.17
N VAL A 45 6.27 -21.75 -9.31
CA VAL A 45 6.76 -22.97 -9.97
C VAL A 45 7.12 -22.63 -11.42
N GLY A 46 8.28 -23.11 -11.88
CA GLY A 46 8.84 -22.78 -13.19
C GLY A 46 9.79 -21.58 -13.18
N GLU A 47 9.79 -20.73 -12.16
CA GLU A 47 10.77 -19.64 -12.04
C GLU A 47 12.18 -20.17 -11.80
N GLN A 48 13.15 -19.37 -12.22
CA GLN A 48 14.57 -19.65 -12.00
C GLN A 48 15.06 -18.91 -10.75
N VAL A 49 15.87 -19.59 -9.96
CA VAL A 49 16.50 -19.04 -8.75
C VAL A 49 17.98 -19.39 -8.71
N VAL A 50 18.76 -18.57 -8.05
CA VAL A 50 20.16 -18.90 -7.71
C VAL A 50 20.14 -19.68 -6.42
N VAL A 51 20.80 -20.85 -6.40
CA VAL A 51 20.92 -21.69 -5.20
C VAL A 51 22.35 -21.63 -4.69
N VAL A 52 22.50 -21.37 -3.41
CA VAL A 52 23.78 -21.40 -2.70
C VAL A 52 23.75 -22.48 -1.62
N ALA A 53 24.89 -23.11 -1.38
CA ALA A 53 25.07 -24.07 -0.31
C ALA A 53 25.87 -23.41 0.82
N ALA A 54 25.34 -23.42 2.03
CA ALA A 54 26.06 -23.00 3.23
C ALA A 54 26.44 -24.22 4.05
N LYS A 55 27.67 -24.23 4.57
CA LYS A 55 28.08 -25.24 5.55
C LYS A 55 27.28 -25.02 6.82
N ASP A 56 26.73 -26.11 7.36
CA ASP A 56 26.15 -26.08 8.68
C ASP A 56 27.23 -25.80 9.72
N ALA A 57 27.01 -24.83 10.58
CA ALA A 57 27.92 -24.48 11.66
C ALA A 57 27.86 -25.49 12.84
N GLU A 58 27.11 -26.57 12.68
CA GLU A 58 27.07 -27.61 13.71
C GLU A 58 28.46 -28.27 13.91
N VAL A 59 28.78 -28.39 15.16
CA VAL A 59 30.09 -28.76 15.75
C VAL A 59 30.60 -30.15 15.36
N ASN A 60 29.95 -30.87 14.48
CA ASN A 60 30.41 -32.19 14.08
C ASN A 60 31.14 -32.14 12.74
N PRO A 61 32.52 -32.13 12.74
CA PRO A 61 33.31 -32.04 11.53
C PRO A 61 33.13 -33.21 10.55
N ASN A 62 32.49 -34.29 10.98
CA ASN A 62 32.23 -35.48 10.19
C ASN A 62 30.84 -35.46 9.49
N LYS A 63 29.96 -34.54 9.84
CA LYS A 63 28.67 -34.36 9.20
C LYS A 63 28.76 -33.25 8.13
N LYS A 64 29.02 -33.63 6.91
CA LYS A 64 28.97 -32.73 5.73
C LYS A 64 27.53 -32.43 5.33
N SER A 65 26.69 -31.94 6.22
CA SER A 65 25.37 -31.46 5.83
C SER A 65 25.51 -30.00 5.40
N SER A 66 25.26 -29.73 4.14
CA SER A 66 25.16 -28.35 3.63
C SER A 66 23.68 -28.02 3.48
N LYS A 67 23.21 -27.03 4.22
CA LYS A 67 21.90 -26.42 3.95
C LYS A 67 21.96 -25.64 2.66
N LYS A 68 20.89 -25.69 1.91
CA LYS A 68 20.77 -25.02 0.61
C LYS A 68 19.76 -23.89 0.72
N TYR A 69 20.13 -22.77 0.12
CA TYR A 69 19.29 -21.58 0.16
C TYR A 69 19.12 -21.05 -1.27
N PHE A 70 17.93 -20.55 -1.57
CA PHE A 70 17.72 -19.79 -2.78
C PHE A 70 17.80 -18.29 -2.49
N LEU A 71 18.42 -17.58 -3.43
CA LEU A 71 18.48 -16.13 -3.45
C LEU A 71 17.27 -15.57 -4.20
N ASN A 72 17.48 -14.51 -4.95
CA ASN A 72 16.44 -13.88 -5.72
C ASN A 72 15.94 -14.75 -6.87
N VAL A 73 14.68 -14.56 -7.23
CA VAL A 73 14.11 -15.04 -8.48
C VAL A 73 14.78 -14.27 -9.62
N LEU A 74 15.28 -14.98 -10.62
CA LEU A 74 15.85 -14.39 -11.82
C LEU A 74 14.73 -13.93 -12.76
N PRO A 75 14.86 -12.75 -13.38
CA PRO A 75 13.89 -12.31 -14.39
C PRO A 75 13.92 -13.25 -15.58
N ILE A 76 12.75 -13.70 -16.02
CA ILE A 76 12.59 -14.56 -17.19
C ILE A 76 12.45 -13.66 -18.42
N GLN A 77 13.09 -14.04 -19.52
CA GLN A 77 12.94 -13.40 -20.82
C GLN A 77 13.21 -11.90 -20.89
N ASN A 78 14.17 -11.39 -20.12
CA ASN A 78 14.56 -9.97 -20.08
C ASN A 78 13.45 -9.00 -19.65
N ASN A 79 12.45 -9.47 -18.92
CA ASN A 79 11.43 -8.61 -18.37
C ASN A 79 12.03 -7.60 -17.39
N ILE A 80 11.58 -6.36 -17.47
CA ILE A 80 12.06 -5.28 -16.61
C ILE A 80 11.55 -5.39 -15.17
N HIS A 81 10.50 -6.18 -14.95
CA HIS A 81 10.05 -6.55 -13.61
C HIS A 81 9.31 -7.89 -13.64
N ASN A 82 8.99 -8.41 -12.47
CA ASN A 82 8.50 -9.77 -12.31
C ASN A 82 6.97 -9.82 -12.21
N ASN A 83 6.28 -9.32 -13.24
CA ASN A 83 4.83 -9.36 -13.36
C ASN A 83 4.30 -10.59 -14.12
N SER A 84 5.18 -11.38 -14.74
CA SER A 84 4.80 -12.52 -15.53
C SER A 84 4.24 -13.66 -14.69
N LEU A 85 3.26 -14.34 -15.25
CA LEU A 85 2.63 -15.53 -14.68
C LEU A 85 2.80 -16.70 -15.64
N PRO A 86 2.83 -17.94 -15.15
CA PRO A 86 2.85 -19.10 -16.04
C PRO A 86 1.66 -19.06 -16.99
N GLU A 87 1.91 -19.34 -18.26
CA GLU A 87 0.87 -19.46 -19.28
C GLU A 87 -0.19 -20.45 -18.80
N ALA A 88 -1.36 -19.94 -18.48
CA ALA A 88 -2.52 -20.75 -18.23
C ALA A 88 -3.28 -20.85 -19.54
N ASN A 89 -3.51 -22.07 -20.02
CA ASN A 89 -4.26 -22.34 -21.24
C ASN A 89 -5.31 -21.26 -21.53
N SER A 90 -5.03 -20.50 -22.44
CA SER A 90 -5.41 -19.25 -23.08
C SER A 90 -6.80 -18.63 -22.92
N ASN A 91 -7.67 -19.02 -22.01
CA ASN A 91 -9.04 -18.47 -22.04
C ASN A 91 -9.65 -17.92 -20.75
N ARG A 92 -8.95 -17.92 -19.60
CA ARG A 92 -9.54 -17.37 -18.37
C ARG A 92 -8.48 -16.97 -17.32
N LEU A 93 -7.90 -15.82 -17.45
CA LEU A 93 -6.91 -15.27 -16.50
C LEU A 93 -7.34 -15.33 -15.01
N SER A 94 -8.60 -15.09 -14.69
CA SER A 94 -9.07 -15.13 -13.30
C SER A 94 -9.20 -16.55 -12.73
N ASN A 95 -9.73 -17.47 -13.49
CA ASN A 95 -9.92 -18.86 -13.05
C ASN A 95 -8.60 -19.66 -13.09
N SER A 96 -7.67 -19.28 -13.95
CA SER A 96 -6.38 -19.93 -14.07
C SER A 96 -5.43 -19.57 -12.93
N LEU A 97 -5.48 -18.34 -12.44
CA LEU A 97 -4.70 -17.93 -11.25
C LEU A 97 -5.14 -18.70 -10.01
N VAL A 98 -6.44 -18.77 -9.75
CA VAL A 98 -6.98 -19.53 -8.61
C VAL A 98 -6.64 -21.02 -8.76
N SER A 99 -6.77 -21.59 -9.94
CA SER A 99 -6.38 -22.97 -10.22
C SER A 99 -4.87 -23.19 -10.02
N TYR A 100 -4.04 -22.27 -10.51
CA TYR A 100 -2.59 -22.33 -10.35
C TYR A 100 -2.18 -22.28 -8.87
N PHE A 101 -2.68 -21.31 -8.12
CA PHE A 101 -2.39 -21.21 -6.70
C PHE A 101 -2.91 -22.41 -5.90
N ASN A 102 -4.09 -22.91 -6.22
CA ASN A 102 -4.63 -24.11 -5.57
C ASN A 102 -3.79 -25.35 -5.88
N THR A 103 -3.23 -25.47 -7.07
CA THR A 103 -2.32 -26.57 -7.43
C THR A 103 -1.02 -26.51 -6.64
N ILE A 104 -0.45 -25.32 -6.47
CA ILE A 104 0.79 -25.11 -5.72
C ILE A 104 0.58 -25.34 -4.23
N THR A 105 -0.52 -24.86 -3.65
CA THR A 105 -0.81 -24.98 -2.22
C THR A 105 -1.34 -26.35 -1.84
N GLY A 106 -1.62 -27.22 -2.83
CA GLY A 106 -2.07 -28.60 -2.61
C GLY A 106 -3.41 -28.72 -1.91
N THR A 107 -4.33 -27.77 -2.11
CA THR A 107 -5.70 -27.87 -1.63
C THR A 107 -6.44 -29.02 -2.34
N PRO A 108 -7.11 -29.93 -1.61
CA PRO A 108 -7.56 -31.22 -2.15
C PRO A 108 -8.77 -31.20 -3.08
N ASN A 109 -9.26 -30.06 -3.50
CA ASN A 109 -10.53 -29.94 -4.23
C ASN A 109 -10.39 -29.71 -5.74
N ILE A 110 -9.31 -30.16 -6.35
CA ILE A 110 -9.24 -30.16 -7.80
C ILE A 110 -9.43 -31.59 -8.30
N SER A 111 -10.64 -31.86 -8.67
CA SER A 111 -10.95 -33.02 -9.49
C SER A 111 -10.13 -32.94 -10.78
N LYS A 112 -9.26 -33.92 -10.96
CA LYS A 112 -8.55 -34.30 -12.18
C LYS A 112 -7.48 -33.34 -12.71
N LYS A 113 -6.21 -33.78 -12.50
CA LYS A 113 -5.05 -33.63 -13.40
C LYS A 113 -5.22 -32.56 -14.49
N SER A 114 -5.16 -31.32 -14.17
CA SER A 114 -4.48 -30.38 -15.03
C SER A 114 -3.02 -30.41 -14.59
N GLU A 115 -2.20 -31.20 -15.24
CA GLU A 115 -0.77 -30.94 -15.25
C GLU A 115 -0.67 -29.50 -15.68
N VAL A 116 -0.24 -28.63 -14.78
CA VAL A 116 0.17 -27.29 -15.16
C VAL A 116 1.34 -27.53 -16.09
N SER A 117 1.08 -27.48 -17.38
CA SER A 117 2.12 -27.62 -18.39
C SER A 117 2.98 -26.36 -18.26
N LEU A 118 4.03 -26.44 -17.48
CA LEU A 118 5.07 -25.43 -17.38
C LEU A 118 5.87 -25.26 -18.70
N GLY A 119 5.38 -25.89 -19.79
CA GLY A 119 6.16 -26.19 -20.98
C GLY A 119 6.36 -25.05 -21.96
N LYS A 120 5.70 -23.90 -21.86
CA LYS A 120 5.76 -22.92 -22.96
C LYS A 120 6.03 -21.49 -22.58
N GLY A 121 6.24 -21.15 -21.32
CA GLY A 121 6.67 -19.82 -20.97
C GLY A 121 5.81 -19.13 -19.93
N PHE A 122 6.19 -17.92 -19.65
CA PHE A 122 5.49 -17.01 -18.77
C PHE A 122 4.97 -15.86 -19.61
N GLU A 123 3.72 -15.50 -19.41
CA GLU A 123 3.11 -14.34 -20.06
C GLU A 123 3.16 -13.14 -19.11
N GLU A 124 3.56 -12.00 -19.64
CA GLU A 124 3.48 -10.73 -18.91
C GLU A 124 2.04 -10.28 -18.76
N ARG A 125 1.73 -9.75 -17.61
CA ARG A 125 0.46 -9.07 -17.40
C ARG A 125 0.49 -7.72 -18.13
N THR A 126 -0.47 -7.53 -19.02
CA THR A 126 -0.55 -6.31 -19.84
C THR A 126 -1.02 -5.07 -19.07
N ASP A 127 -1.64 -5.29 -17.90
CA ASP A 127 -2.20 -4.27 -17.01
C ASP A 127 -1.24 -3.81 -15.91
N VAL A 128 -0.08 -4.45 -15.76
CA VAL A 128 0.92 -4.12 -14.74
C VAL A 128 2.24 -3.76 -15.39
N GLY A 129 2.53 -2.46 -15.47
CA GLY A 129 3.81 -1.94 -15.91
C GLY A 129 4.81 -1.78 -14.75
N SER A 130 6.10 -1.79 -15.08
CA SER A 130 7.15 -1.43 -14.12
C SER A 130 7.10 0.06 -13.78
N LEU A 131 7.50 0.40 -12.55
CA LEU A 131 7.69 1.80 -12.20
C LEU A 131 8.93 2.38 -12.86
N GLN A 132 8.84 3.64 -13.25
CA GLN A 132 9.99 4.43 -13.66
C GLN A 132 10.94 4.58 -12.47
N PRO A 133 12.14 3.99 -12.52
CA PRO A 133 13.15 4.22 -11.50
C PRO A 133 13.82 5.58 -11.73
N PHE A 134 14.18 6.24 -10.65
CA PHE A 134 15.07 7.40 -10.67
C PHE A 134 16.40 7.04 -10.01
N ILE A 135 17.48 7.68 -10.42
CA ILE A 135 18.81 7.37 -9.89
C ILE A 135 18.87 7.62 -8.37
N GLY A 136 19.13 6.56 -7.60
CA GLY A 136 19.18 6.62 -6.14
C GLY A 136 17.90 6.20 -5.43
N ASP A 137 16.83 5.89 -6.17
CA ASP A 137 15.62 5.32 -5.57
C ASP A 137 15.84 3.91 -5.03
N VAL A 138 15.07 3.57 -4.02
CA VAL A 138 14.82 2.18 -3.62
C VAL A 138 13.36 1.86 -3.93
N LEU A 139 13.16 0.93 -4.87
CA LEU A 139 11.84 0.47 -5.30
C LEU A 139 11.63 -0.99 -4.90
N LEU A 140 10.53 -1.25 -4.24
CA LEU A 140 10.02 -2.60 -4.00
C LEU A 140 8.73 -2.76 -4.79
N GLU A 141 8.75 -3.58 -5.82
CA GLU A 141 7.58 -3.85 -6.66
C GLU A 141 7.08 -5.28 -6.47
N GLY A 142 5.80 -5.38 -6.21
CA GLY A 142 5.13 -6.67 -6.16
C GLY A 142 4.56 -7.05 -7.53
N ARG A 143 4.49 -8.34 -7.80
CA ARG A 143 4.03 -8.95 -9.05
C ARG A 143 2.65 -8.46 -9.52
N PHE A 144 1.79 -8.04 -8.60
CA PHE A 144 0.41 -7.69 -8.86
C PHE A 144 0.15 -6.18 -8.93
N GLY A 145 1.21 -5.35 -9.02
CA GLY A 145 1.08 -3.91 -9.25
C GLY A 145 1.07 -3.05 -7.98
N HIS A 146 1.44 -3.61 -6.83
CA HIS A 146 1.70 -2.81 -5.63
C HIS A 146 3.18 -2.50 -5.50
N SER A 147 3.51 -1.39 -4.87
CA SER A 147 4.88 -0.90 -4.77
C SER A 147 5.13 -0.05 -3.53
N LEU A 148 6.39 0.02 -3.15
CA LEU A 148 6.91 0.95 -2.17
C LEU A 148 8.13 1.65 -2.76
N ARG A 149 8.09 2.97 -2.81
CA ARG A 149 9.19 3.83 -3.24
C ARG A 149 9.75 4.59 -2.07
N PHE A 150 11.05 4.57 -1.93
CA PHE A 150 11.84 5.56 -1.21
C PHE A 150 12.65 6.33 -2.25
N GLY A 151 12.29 7.58 -2.48
CA GLY A 151 12.82 8.36 -3.60
C GLY A 151 12.93 9.85 -3.28
N TYR A 152 13.02 10.62 -4.34
CA TYR A 152 13.17 12.06 -4.31
C TYR A 152 12.45 12.70 -5.52
N SER A 153 12.63 14.00 -5.75
CA SER A 153 12.12 14.68 -6.94
C SER A 153 13.25 14.88 -7.96
N PRO A 154 13.36 14.04 -8.99
CA PRO A 154 14.38 14.16 -10.00
C PRO A 154 14.17 15.40 -10.89
N LYS A 155 15.23 15.83 -11.58
CA LYS A 155 15.12 16.82 -12.65
C LYS A 155 14.54 16.18 -13.91
N GLU A 156 13.71 16.92 -14.64
CA GLU A 156 13.06 16.43 -15.89
C GLU A 156 14.05 15.87 -16.92
N SER A 157 15.28 16.41 -16.96
CA SER A 157 16.30 16.01 -17.95
C SER A 157 16.89 14.60 -17.76
N ASP A 158 16.64 13.97 -16.62
CA ASP A 158 17.34 12.74 -16.25
C ASP A 158 16.49 11.47 -16.46
N THR A 159 15.26 11.61 -16.96
CA THR A 159 14.31 10.49 -17.02
C THR A 159 13.47 10.49 -18.28
N THR A 160 12.99 9.32 -18.68
CA THR A 160 12.08 9.16 -19.82
C THR A 160 10.65 9.63 -19.50
N GLN A 161 10.30 9.69 -18.22
CA GLN A 161 9.01 10.20 -17.74
C GLN A 161 9.25 11.06 -16.50
N SER A 162 8.56 12.18 -16.43
CA SER A 162 8.59 13.06 -15.27
C SER A 162 7.73 12.51 -14.14
N PRO A 163 8.12 12.71 -12.87
CA PRO A 163 7.29 12.34 -11.73
C PRO A 163 5.97 13.11 -11.72
N SER A 164 4.95 12.54 -11.11
CA SER A 164 3.65 13.20 -10.90
C SER A 164 3.68 14.25 -9.77
N TRP A 165 4.80 14.33 -9.07
CA TRP A 165 5.05 15.29 -7.98
C TRP A 165 6.16 16.26 -8.38
N GLU A 166 6.14 17.46 -7.82
CA GLU A 166 7.11 18.51 -8.08
C GLU A 166 7.76 18.97 -6.76
N SER A 167 9.03 19.31 -6.79
CA SER A 167 9.72 19.97 -5.68
C SER A 167 10.64 21.06 -6.19
N SER A 168 10.79 22.12 -5.40
CA SER A 168 11.81 23.15 -5.63
C SER A 168 13.23 22.63 -5.29
N ASN A 169 13.32 21.63 -4.41
CA ASN A 169 14.58 21.01 -4.01
C ASN A 169 14.66 19.57 -4.56
N VAL A 170 15.67 19.32 -5.35
CA VAL A 170 15.86 18.02 -6.02
C VAL A 170 16.11 16.88 -5.01
N SER A 171 16.74 17.17 -3.87
CA SER A 171 17.15 16.16 -2.89
C SER A 171 16.10 15.85 -1.81
N ASP A 172 14.94 16.49 -1.84
CA ASP A 172 13.93 16.29 -0.80
C ASP A 172 13.30 14.90 -0.90
N PRO A 173 13.28 14.14 0.20
CA PRO A 173 12.80 12.77 0.19
C PRO A 173 11.29 12.69 0.01
N ILE A 174 10.86 11.65 -0.69
CA ILE A 174 9.46 11.24 -0.79
C ILE A 174 9.35 9.73 -0.55
N THR A 175 8.29 9.32 0.13
CA THR A 175 7.93 7.91 0.28
C THR A 175 6.53 7.70 -0.26
N ILE A 176 6.35 6.69 -1.12
CA ILE A 176 5.06 6.38 -1.73
C ILE A 176 4.79 4.89 -1.56
N LEU A 177 3.66 4.56 -0.94
CA LEU A 177 3.09 3.21 -0.94
C LEU A 177 1.85 3.22 -1.84
N SER A 178 1.87 2.43 -2.90
CA SER A 178 0.79 2.37 -3.87
C SER A 178 0.29 0.94 -4.04
N ASN A 179 -1.01 0.78 -4.19
CA ASN A 179 -1.66 -0.50 -4.41
C ASN A 179 -2.55 -0.43 -5.65
N GLY A 180 -2.06 -0.96 -6.75
CA GLY A 180 -2.70 -0.90 -8.06
C GLY A 180 -2.52 0.45 -8.75
N ARG A 181 -2.40 0.42 -10.07
CA ARG A 181 -2.24 1.57 -10.93
C ARG A 181 -3.20 1.47 -12.09
N GLU A 182 -3.87 2.55 -12.42
CA GLU A 182 -4.73 2.62 -13.59
C GLU A 182 -3.88 2.85 -14.84
N GLY A 183 -4.19 2.11 -15.91
CA GLY A 183 -3.61 2.34 -17.24
C GLY A 183 -2.16 1.93 -17.42
N GLY A 184 -1.65 1.04 -16.57
CA GLY A 184 -0.33 0.44 -16.75
C GLY A 184 -0.22 -0.31 -18.09
N SER A 185 0.93 -0.19 -18.76
CA SER A 185 1.26 -0.95 -19.96
C SER A 185 2.56 -1.71 -19.71
N TYR A 186 2.57 -3.00 -19.98
CA TYR A 186 3.72 -3.86 -19.71
C TYR A 186 5.00 -3.43 -20.44
N ASN A 187 4.89 -2.74 -21.55
CA ASN A 187 6.02 -2.31 -22.38
C ASN A 187 6.47 -0.85 -22.14
N LYS A 188 5.92 -0.21 -21.11
CA LYS A 188 6.27 1.17 -20.74
C LYS A 188 6.39 1.28 -19.22
N PHE A 189 7.29 2.14 -18.80
CA PHE A 189 7.31 2.53 -17.40
C PHE A 189 6.04 3.31 -17.04
N SER A 190 5.57 3.09 -15.84
CA SER A 190 4.48 3.85 -15.21
C SER A 190 5.05 4.74 -14.09
N ILE A 191 4.30 5.75 -13.71
CA ILE A 191 4.62 6.63 -12.57
C ILE A 191 3.46 6.53 -11.60
N GLU A 192 3.75 6.57 -10.32
CA GLU A 192 2.73 6.71 -9.29
C GLU A 192 1.99 8.03 -9.49
N ASP A 193 0.68 7.98 -9.42
CA ASP A 193 -0.19 9.13 -9.55
C ASP A 193 -1.27 9.06 -8.47
N VAL A 194 -1.25 10.01 -7.57
CA VAL A 194 -2.16 10.05 -6.42
C VAL A 194 -3.64 9.99 -6.83
N ASN A 195 -3.99 10.44 -8.04
CA ASN A 195 -5.37 10.46 -8.54
C ASN A 195 -5.77 9.20 -9.33
N LYS A 196 -4.77 8.41 -9.79
CA LYS A 196 -4.97 7.22 -10.63
C LYS A 196 -4.67 5.91 -9.91
N ASP A 197 -3.85 5.95 -8.88
CA ASP A 197 -3.61 4.78 -8.04
C ASP A 197 -4.90 4.37 -7.32
N LEU A 198 -5.20 3.08 -7.27
CA LEU A 198 -6.43 2.59 -6.62
C LEU A 198 -6.48 2.93 -5.13
N SER A 199 -5.34 2.79 -4.45
CA SER A 199 -5.15 3.30 -3.10
C SER A 199 -3.68 3.59 -2.84
N SER A 200 -3.40 4.71 -2.19
CA SER A 200 -2.02 5.13 -1.97
C SER A 200 -1.82 5.95 -0.70
N ILE A 201 -0.60 5.88 -0.19
CA ILE A 201 -0.13 6.69 0.95
C ILE A 201 1.11 7.43 0.47
N TRP A 202 1.09 8.75 0.60
CA TRP A 202 2.16 9.63 0.17
C TRP A 202 2.71 10.41 1.36
N MET A 203 4.01 10.33 1.57
CA MET A 203 4.74 11.12 2.57
C MET A 203 5.73 12.01 1.84
N GLY A 204 5.39 13.28 1.71
CA GLY A 204 6.23 14.30 1.09
C GLY A 204 6.87 15.22 2.12
N SER A 205 8.09 15.67 1.86
CA SER A 205 8.80 16.68 2.68
C SER A 205 8.59 18.10 2.17
N SER A 206 8.68 18.31 0.86
CA SER A 206 8.45 19.62 0.24
C SER A 206 7.76 19.50 -1.14
N GLN A 207 7.38 18.31 -1.51
CA GLN A 207 6.77 18.03 -2.81
C GLN A 207 5.38 18.63 -2.90
N ARG A 208 5.09 19.23 -4.05
CA ARG A 208 3.71 19.53 -4.45
C ARG A 208 3.13 18.26 -5.06
N ILE A 209 2.15 17.72 -4.40
CA ILE A 209 1.42 16.52 -4.85
C ILE A 209 0.06 17.01 -5.36
N LYS A 210 -0.19 16.83 -6.64
CA LYS A 210 -1.38 17.38 -7.34
C LYS A 210 -2.60 16.48 -7.08
N LEU A 211 -2.97 16.31 -5.82
CA LEU A 211 -4.20 15.63 -5.45
C LEU A 211 -5.41 16.45 -5.90
N GLU A 212 -6.33 15.81 -6.61
CA GLU A 212 -7.64 16.35 -6.94
C GLU A 212 -8.64 15.93 -5.85
N PRO A 213 -8.90 16.78 -4.86
CA PRO A 213 -9.79 16.41 -3.77
C PRO A 213 -11.23 16.27 -4.29
N SER A 214 -11.96 15.28 -3.78
CA SER A 214 -13.37 15.03 -4.13
C SER A 214 -14.30 16.22 -3.85
N ASN A 215 -13.83 17.14 -3.00
CA ASN A 215 -14.51 18.42 -2.71
C ASN A 215 -13.50 19.56 -2.67
N LYS A 216 -13.89 20.74 -3.16
CA LYS A 216 -13.05 21.93 -3.08
C LYS A 216 -13.03 22.47 -1.66
N PHE A 217 -11.87 22.48 -1.02
CA PHE A 217 -11.67 23.15 0.25
C PHE A 217 -11.64 24.67 0.03
N THR A 218 -12.54 25.39 0.70
CA THR A 218 -12.65 26.85 0.57
C THR A 218 -12.41 27.61 1.85
N LEU A 219 -12.29 26.90 2.98
CA LEU A 219 -12.20 27.51 4.30
C LEU A 219 -10.73 27.66 4.74
N GLY A 220 -10.02 28.68 4.23
CA GLY A 220 -8.69 29.06 4.72
C GLY A 220 -7.58 28.02 4.58
N VAL A 221 -7.83 26.93 3.87
CA VAL A 221 -6.87 25.86 3.62
C VAL A 221 -6.06 26.18 2.36
N THR A 222 -4.76 26.04 2.42
CA THR A 222 -3.91 26.18 1.24
C THR A 222 -4.31 25.13 0.20
N PRO A 223 -4.58 25.52 -1.07
CA PRO A 223 -4.92 24.57 -2.12
C PRO A 223 -3.87 23.48 -2.24
N GLN A 224 -4.32 22.22 -2.40
CA GLN A 224 -3.44 21.05 -2.40
C GLN A 224 -2.35 21.13 -3.48
N ASN A 225 -2.68 21.63 -4.66
CA ASN A 225 -1.75 21.78 -5.77
C ASN A 225 -0.65 22.86 -5.57
N SER A 226 -0.80 23.71 -4.57
CA SER A 226 0.20 24.73 -4.20
C SER A 226 0.89 24.45 -2.87
N TYR A 227 0.45 23.42 -2.13
CA TYR A 227 1.05 23.07 -0.83
C TYR A 227 2.39 22.37 -1.03
N ASN A 228 3.44 22.91 -0.45
CA ASN A 228 4.83 22.46 -0.60
C ASN A 228 5.56 22.32 0.75
N LYS A 229 4.86 21.96 1.79
CA LYS A 229 5.41 21.66 3.12
C LYS A 229 5.27 20.18 3.42
N PRO A 230 5.89 19.65 4.49
CA PRO A 230 5.72 18.27 4.88
C PRO A 230 4.24 17.88 4.96
N GLN A 231 3.88 16.80 4.31
CA GLN A 231 2.50 16.35 4.22
C GLN A 231 2.40 14.83 4.16
N LEU A 232 1.29 14.32 4.67
CA LEU A 232 0.89 12.93 4.58
C LEU A 232 -0.49 12.88 3.92
N ILE A 233 -0.61 12.12 2.83
CA ILE A 233 -1.85 11.95 2.08
C ILE A 233 -2.24 10.47 2.08
N PHE A 234 -3.48 10.20 2.46
CA PHE A 234 -4.16 8.92 2.24
C PHE A 234 -5.19 9.13 1.13
N ASN A 235 -5.06 8.43 0.03
CA ASN A 235 -6.02 8.51 -1.08
C ASN A 235 -6.53 7.13 -1.47
N SER A 236 -7.84 6.97 -1.47
CA SER A 236 -8.55 5.75 -1.84
C SER A 236 -10.05 6.04 -1.97
N ASP A 237 -10.81 5.16 -2.61
CA ASP A 237 -12.28 5.25 -2.67
C ASP A 237 -12.93 5.24 -1.29
N ARG A 238 -12.30 4.55 -0.32
CA ARG A 238 -12.77 4.50 1.06
C ARG A 238 -11.61 4.48 2.05
N VAL A 239 -11.65 5.39 3.01
CA VAL A 239 -10.74 5.42 4.15
C VAL A 239 -11.53 5.14 5.42
N VAL A 240 -11.09 4.17 6.23
CA VAL A 240 -11.68 3.83 7.52
C VAL A 240 -10.62 4.02 8.60
N ILE A 241 -10.91 4.88 9.56
CA ILE A 241 -10.07 5.10 10.75
C ILE A 241 -10.83 4.53 11.93
N ASN A 242 -10.32 3.48 12.54
CA ASN A 242 -10.95 2.79 13.66
C ASN A 242 -9.95 2.54 14.78
N SER A 243 -10.30 2.93 15.99
CA SER A 243 -9.60 2.53 17.20
C SER A 243 -10.27 1.30 17.80
N LYS A 244 -9.50 0.27 18.16
CA LYS A 244 -10.03 -0.98 18.65
C LYS A 244 -10.46 -0.90 20.12
N SER A 245 -9.74 -0.17 20.93
CA SER A 245 -9.95 -0.16 22.41
C SER A 245 -9.77 1.20 23.06
N ASP A 246 -9.34 2.21 22.31
CA ASP A 246 -9.12 3.57 22.81
C ASP A 246 -9.72 4.59 21.83
N SER A 247 -9.45 5.85 22.01
CA SER A 247 -9.98 6.96 21.22
C SER A 247 -9.23 7.16 19.90
N VAL A 248 -9.86 7.85 18.95
CA VAL A 248 -9.20 8.46 17.80
C VAL A 248 -9.03 9.95 18.11
N LEU A 249 -7.78 10.42 18.18
CA LEU A 249 -7.45 11.82 18.38
C LEU A 249 -7.13 12.46 17.03
N ILE A 250 -7.88 13.50 16.67
CA ILE A 250 -7.63 14.34 15.50
C ILE A 250 -7.36 15.77 16.02
N SER A 251 -6.14 16.27 15.81
CA SER A 251 -5.72 17.58 16.24
C SER A 251 -5.08 18.35 15.11
N GLY A 252 -5.56 19.55 14.85
CA GLY A 252 -5.01 20.46 13.84
C GLY A 252 -4.43 21.72 14.51
N GLY A 253 -3.19 22.08 14.21
CA GLY A 253 -2.56 23.28 14.77
C GLY A 253 -3.21 24.59 14.35
N LYS A 254 -3.97 24.61 13.25
CA LYS A 254 -4.71 25.76 12.75
C LYS A 254 -6.22 25.50 12.75
N SER A 255 -6.64 24.40 12.18
CA SER A 255 -8.05 24.01 12.11
C SER A 255 -8.20 22.54 11.72
N VAL A 256 -9.37 21.97 11.98
CA VAL A 256 -9.80 20.65 11.47
C VAL A 256 -10.95 20.87 10.51
N ASN A 257 -10.73 20.57 9.23
CA ASN A 257 -11.72 20.79 8.17
C ASN A 257 -12.35 19.47 7.75
N ILE A 258 -13.67 19.42 7.70
CA ILE A 258 -14.45 18.28 7.24
C ILE A 258 -15.38 18.78 6.15
N SER A 259 -15.43 18.05 5.01
CA SER A 259 -16.31 18.42 3.90
C SER A 259 -16.97 17.19 3.28
N THR A 260 -18.18 17.41 2.77
CA THR A 260 -18.94 16.46 1.95
C THR A 260 -19.38 17.16 0.67
N LYS A 261 -20.11 16.46 -0.22
CA LYS A 261 -20.71 17.09 -1.40
C LYS A 261 -21.69 18.22 -1.05
N SER A 262 -22.38 18.09 0.08
CA SER A 262 -23.46 18.99 0.49
C SER A 262 -23.06 20.05 1.49
N TRP A 263 -22.00 19.86 2.27
CA TRP A 263 -21.56 20.83 3.26
C TRP A 263 -20.06 20.76 3.51
N LYS A 264 -19.53 21.86 4.04
CA LYS A 264 -18.14 22.03 4.48
C LYS A 264 -18.17 22.71 5.84
N ALA A 265 -17.28 22.28 6.71
CA ALA A 265 -17.17 22.88 8.04
C ALA A 265 -15.72 22.89 8.49
N ASP A 266 -15.35 24.02 9.03
CA ASP A 266 -14.24 24.15 9.97
C ASP A 266 -14.80 23.86 11.36
N MET A 267 -14.15 23.00 12.11
CA MET A 267 -14.66 22.61 13.43
C MET A 267 -14.68 23.80 14.40
N ASP A 268 -13.71 24.71 14.30
CA ASP A 268 -13.68 25.92 15.14
C ASP A 268 -14.87 26.81 14.83
N GLU A 269 -15.25 26.96 13.56
CA GLU A 269 -16.43 27.72 13.15
C GLU A 269 -17.73 27.07 13.64
N ILE A 270 -17.85 25.74 13.58
CA ILE A 270 -19.00 25.02 14.13
C ILE A 270 -19.17 25.31 15.61
N PHE A 271 -18.09 25.21 16.40
CA PHE A 271 -18.14 25.48 17.83
C PHE A 271 -18.47 26.95 18.14
N ASN A 272 -17.94 27.89 17.33
CA ASN A 272 -18.30 29.31 17.45
C ASN A 272 -19.78 29.55 17.19
N GLN A 273 -20.33 28.99 16.14
CA GLN A 273 -21.77 29.12 15.80
C GLN A 273 -22.65 28.47 16.87
N LEU A 274 -22.28 27.30 17.38
CA LEU A 274 -22.97 26.65 18.48
C LEU A 274 -22.98 27.53 19.75
N GLU A 275 -21.85 28.16 20.10
CA GLU A 275 -21.78 29.10 21.23
C GLU A 275 -22.75 30.27 21.05
N VAL A 276 -22.81 30.87 19.86
CA VAL A 276 -23.75 31.95 19.53
C VAL A 276 -25.18 31.49 19.70
N VAL A 277 -25.56 30.38 19.10
CA VAL A 277 -26.92 29.84 19.15
C VAL A 277 -27.34 29.56 20.59
N VAL A 278 -26.54 28.89 21.38
CA VAL A 278 -26.85 28.55 22.77
C VAL A 278 -26.92 29.79 23.63
N THR A 279 -26.08 30.80 23.35
CA THR A 279 -26.13 32.10 24.07
C THR A 279 -27.40 32.87 23.80
N GLU A 280 -27.83 32.93 22.52
CA GLU A 280 -29.09 33.60 22.16
C GLU A 280 -30.33 32.87 22.73
N LEU A 281 -30.30 31.54 22.72
CA LEU A 281 -31.36 30.72 23.36
C LEU A 281 -31.40 30.97 24.87
N SER A 282 -30.27 31.13 25.54
CA SER A 282 -30.20 31.48 26.98
C SER A 282 -30.80 32.84 27.27
N LYS A 283 -30.54 33.85 26.42
CA LYS A 283 -31.12 35.19 26.54
C LYS A 283 -32.66 35.12 26.37
N ALA A 284 -33.14 34.47 25.33
CA ALA A 284 -34.54 34.28 25.06
C ALA A 284 -35.26 33.56 26.21
N ALA A 285 -34.68 32.52 26.76
CA ALA A 285 -35.19 31.76 27.89
C ALA A 285 -35.27 32.65 29.17
N SER A 286 -34.27 33.51 29.39
CA SER A 286 -34.27 34.45 30.54
C SER A 286 -35.39 35.46 30.42
N VAL A 287 -35.68 36.01 29.25
CA VAL A 287 -36.81 36.89 28.99
C VAL A 287 -38.15 36.16 29.24
N MET A 288 -38.31 34.94 28.79
CA MET A 288 -39.50 34.16 29.03
C MET A 288 -39.76 33.84 30.49
N VAL A 289 -38.70 33.54 31.26
CA VAL A 289 -38.81 33.40 32.74
C VAL A 289 -39.25 34.70 33.38
N GLY A 290 -38.73 35.87 32.94
CA GLY A 290 -39.18 37.17 33.38
C GLY A 290 -40.67 37.45 33.09
N LEU A 291 -41.25 36.80 32.09
CA LEU A 291 -42.65 36.85 31.75
C LEU A 291 -43.51 35.78 32.47
N GLY A 292 -42.95 35.07 33.43
CA GLY A 292 -43.61 34.01 34.18
C GLY A 292 -43.76 32.67 33.48
N ILE A 293 -43.04 32.44 32.37
CA ILE A 293 -43.05 31.16 31.65
C ILE A 293 -41.98 30.27 32.26
N PRO A 294 -42.32 29.06 32.74
CA PRO A 294 -41.34 28.17 33.38
C PRO A 294 -40.39 27.52 32.34
N ILE A 295 -39.18 28.01 32.19
CA ILE A 295 -38.13 27.45 31.37
C ILE A 295 -36.89 27.15 32.23
N ASN A 296 -36.29 26.00 31.97
CA ASN A 296 -35.05 25.62 32.69
C ASN A 296 -33.83 26.30 32.10
N VAL A 297 -33.57 27.54 32.54
CA VAL A 297 -32.40 28.35 32.11
C VAL A 297 -31.10 27.75 32.61
N ALA A 298 -31.10 27.01 33.72
CA ALA A 298 -29.88 26.45 34.30
C ALA A 298 -29.16 25.47 33.36
N SER A 299 -29.94 24.68 32.60
CA SER A 299 -29.37 23.76 31.60
C SER A 299 -28.69 24.47 30.43
N LEU A 300 -29.25 25.60 29.97
CA LEU A 300 -28.70 26.41 28.90
C LEU A 300 -27.41 27.11 29.36
N SER A 301 -27.43 27.70 30.57
CA SER A 301 -26.26 28.33 31.17
C SER A 301 -25.09 27.36 31.38
N LYS A 302 -25.38 26.11 31.75
CA LYS A 302 -24.41 25.01 31.86
C LYS A 302 -23.84 24.62 30.50
N ALA A 303 -24.66 24.59 29.46
CA ALA A 303 -24.21 24.30 28.09
C ALA A 303 -23.26 25.40 27.56
N VAL A 304 -23.58 26.70 27.80
CA VAL A 304 -22.68 27.80 27.44
C VAL A 304 -21.33 27.69 28.15
N ALA A 305 -21.35 27.38 29.46
CA ALA A 305 -20.12 27.23 30.25
C ALA A 305 -19.27 26.06 29.72
N SER A 306 -19.90 24.92 29.35
CA SER A 306 -19.21 23.76 28.77
C SER A 306 -18.59 24.09 27.41
N LEU A 307 -19.29 24.79 26.52
CA LEU A 307 -18.77 25.22 25.21
C LEU A 307 -17.55 26.16 25.37
N LYS A 308 -17.59 27.07 26.34
CA LYS A 308 -16.46 27.97 26.67
C LYS A 308 -15.24 27.21 27.18
N LEU A 309 -15.43 26.15 27.94
CA LEU A 309 -14.34 25.28 28.42
C LEU A 309 -13.70 24.47 27.28
N MET A 310 -14.47 24.09 26.26
CA MET A 310 -13.94 23.39 25.10
C MET A 310 -13.08 24.28 24.19
N LYS A 311 -13.12 25.58 24.36
CA LYS A 311 -12.35 26.58 23.62
C LYS A 311 -10.98 26.89 24.25
N GLN A 312 -10.75 26.52 25.50
CA GLN A 312 -9.47 26.71 26.23
C GLN A 312 -8.55 25.52 25.98
#